data_d219c0ea05fd36e2d2dce8ffb80f3427
#
_entry.id   d219c0ea05fd36e2d2dce8ffb80f3427
#
_cell.length_a   1.000
_cell.length_b   1.000
_cell.length_c   1.000
_cell.angle_alpha   90.00
_cell.angle_beta   90.00
_cell.angle_gamma   90.00
#
_symmetry.space_group_name_H-M   'P 1'
#
loop_
_entity.id
_entity.type
_entity.pdbx_description
1 polymer ?
#
loop_
_entity_poly.entity_id
_entity_poly.type
_entity_poly.pdbx_seq_one_letter_code
_entity_poly.pdbx_strand_id
1 'polypeptide(L)'
;DVESRGLGDVYKRQVCYYMNNLIELSDNIPLRYSYLFRLNTLNILSLMEATPENRVKASLRYLNMQKEYADTKEMKKRPYTSKRHLLNAYSTLATAAEAVGKDMAPHYFNYFIDLNRKYPEDAAFSAEYDRYFTSLNYYKSIRDFQKAADYNDSVIYYFRHGDFQFDLTENIVLTLKDKIDCLDSLHRYKDAYEAYKEYSVLLDSARTRSMEKKVEDLEIKKHVDELVVEKKALEIDLQKSRSQLYLFLALLILSIC
;
A
#
# COMPACT_ATOMS: atom_id res chain seq x y z
N ASP A 1 -15.58 10.96 4.78
CA ASP A 1 -15.08 10.05 3.85
C ASP A 1 -15.14 8.58 4.18
N VAL A 2 -16.28 8.17 4.73
CA VAL A 2 -16.57 6.77 5.08
C VAL A 2 -16.71 5.93 3.79
N GLU A 3 -17.23 6.51 2.71
CA GLU A 3 -17.44 5.81 1.44
C GLU A 3 -16.13 5.47 0.71
N SER A 4 -15.16 6.38 0.65
CA SER A 4 -13.89 6.09 -0.02
C SER A 4 -13.01 5.11 0.76
N ARG A 5 -13.07 5.15 2.10
CA ARG A 5 -12.43 4.14 2.96
C ARG A 5 -13.12 2.78 2.82
N GLY A 6 -14.45 2.75 2.78
CA GLY A 6 -15.22 1.53 2.57
C GLY A 6 -14.92 0.87 1.23
N LEU A 7 -14.79 1.65 0.14
CA LEU A 7 -14.44 1.13 -1.18
C LEU A 7 -13.02 0.55 -1.20
N GLY A 8 -12.04 1.25 -0.60
CA GLY A 8 -10.67 0.76 -0.47
C GLY A 8 -10.58 -0.55 0.31
N ASP A 9 -11.36 -0.69 1.38
CA ASP A 9 -11.41 -1.92 2.18
C ASP A 9 -12.09 -3.08 1.45
N VAL A 10 -13.11 -2.80 0.63
CA VAL A 10 -13.75 -3.81 -0.24
C VAL A 10 -12.75 -4.33 -1.27
N TYR A 11 -12.02 -3.45 -1.96
CA TYR A 11 -10.99 -3.85 -2.92
C TYR A 11 -9.87 -4.66 -2.26
N LYS A 12 -9.38 -4.24 -1.09
CA LYS A 12 -8.36 -4.99 -0.35
C LYS A 12 -8.83 -6.40 -0.02
N ARG A 13 -10.08 -6.56 0.49
CA ARG A 13 -10.65 -7.88 0.79
C ARG A 13 -10.78 -8.74 -0.45
N GLN A 14 -11.22 -8.17 -1.59
CA GLN A 14 -11.28 -8.90 -2.85
C GLN A 14 -9.90 -9.34 -3.31
N VAL A 15 -8.89 -8.47 -3.27
CA VAL A 15 -7.51 -8.82 -3.61
C VAL A 15 -7.01 -9.95 -2.74
N CYS A 16 -7.16 -9.86 -1.41
CA CYS A 16 -6.74 -10.92 -0.49
C CYS A 16 -7.47 -12.24 -0.76
N TYR A 17 -8.77 -12.21 -1.04
CA TYR A 17 -9.55 -13.40 -1.41
C TYR A 17 -8.98 -14.07 -2.66
N TYR A 18 -8.78 -13.32 -3.75
CA TYR A 18 -8.21 -13.89 -4.98
C TYR A 18 -6.77 -14.38 -4.80
N MET A 19 -5.96 -13.66 -4.04
CA MET A 19 -4.57 -14.06 -3.76
C MET A 19 -4.51 -15.35 -2.95
N ASN A 20 -5.38 -15.55 -1.96
CA ASN A 20 -5.47 -16.80 -1.19
C ASN A 20 -5.88 -17.97 -2.09
N ASN A 21 -6.91 -17.80 -2.94
CA ASN A 21 -7.33 -18.83 -3.90
C ASN A 21 -6.19 -19.16 -4.90
N LEU A 22 -5.46 -18.16 -5.37
CA LEU A 22 -4.34 -18.38 -6.28
C LEU A 22 -3.18 -19.15 -5.62
N ILE A 23 -2.92 -18.92 -4.34
CA ILE A 23 -1.93 -19.70 -3.58
C ILE A 23 -2.39 -21.16 -3.49
N GLU A 24 -3.64 -21.42 -3.13
CA GLU A 24 -4.18 -22.79 -3.04
C GLU A 24 -4.12 -23.52 -4.39
N LEU A 25 -4.53 -22.85 -5.46
CA LEU A 25 -4.43 -23.41 -6.82
C LEU A 25 -2.98 -23.71 -7.21
N SER A 26 -2.05 -22.85 -6.82
CA SER A 26 -0.62 -23.01 -7.13
C SER A 26 0.03 -24.15 -6.36
N ASP A 27 -0.57 -24.64 -5.26
CA ASP A 27 -0.04 -25.77 -4.48
C ASP A 27 -0.04 -27.09 -5.31
N ASN A 28 -0.86 -27.16 -6.36
CA ASN A 28 -0.86 -28.27 -7.31
C ASN A 28 0.22 -28.15 -8.42
N ILE A 29 0.92 -27.01 -8.48
CA ILE A 29 1.96 -26.76 -9.48
C ILE A 29 3.33 -27.00 -8.84
N PRO A 30 4.24 -27.79 -9.46
CA PRO A 30 5.58 -28.02 -8.91
C PRO A 30 6.28 -26.70 -8.54
N LEU A 31 6.90 -26.67 -7.35
CA LEU A 31 7.50 -25.45 -6.77
C LEU A 31 8.46 -24.74 -7.73
N ARG A 32 9.23 -25.47 -8.51
CA ARG A 32 10.16 -24.92 -9.52
C ARG A 32 9.52 -23.98 -10.54
N TYR A 33 8.20 -24.12 -10.80
CA TYR A 33 7.45 -23.28 -11.74
C TYR A 33 6.63 -22.19 -11.04
N SER A 34 6.16 -22.44 -9.81
CA SER A 34 5.26 -21.54 -9.08
C SER A 34 5.96 -20.69 -8.02
N TYR A 35 7.24 -20.92 -7.75
CA TYR A 35 7.99 -20.33 -6.66
C TYR A 35 7.92 -18.78 -6.60
N LEU A 36 8.31 -18.09 -7.67
CA LEU A 36 8.30 -16.62 -7.69
C LEU A 36 6.90 -16.06 -7.52
N PHE A 37 5.92 -16.69 -8.15
CA PHE A 37 4.52 -16.31 -8.04
C PHE A 37 4.04 -16.44 -6.59
N ARG A 38 4.30 -17.57 -5.93
CA ARG A 38 3.92 -17.79 -4.53
C ARG A 38 4.60 -16.79 -3.60
N LEU A 39 5.89 -16.52 -3.77
CA LEU A 39 6.60 -15.55 -2.94
C LEU A 39 6.01 -14.14 -3.08
N ASN A 40 5.75 -13.70 -4.30
CA ASN A 40 5.14 -12.40 -4.53
C ASN A 40 3.74 -12.32 -3.91
N THR A 41 2.93 -13.35 -4.09
CA THR A 41 1.57 -13.41 -3.52
C THR A 41 1.59 -13.39 -2.00
N LEU A 42 2.48 -14.17 -1.36
CA LEU A 42 2.64 -14.17 0.09
C LEU A 42 3.15 -12.83 0.63
N ASN A 43 4.05 -12.16 -0.10
CA ASN A 43 4.46 -10.80 0.27
C ASN A 43 3.30 -9.81 0.19
N ILE A 44 2.45 -9.87 -0.85
CA ILE A 44 1.25 -9.03 -0.94
C ILE A 44 0.31 -9.31 0.22
N LEU A 45 0.01 -10.58 0.52
CA LEU A 45 -0.85 -10.96 1.65
C LEU A 45 -0.29 -10.49 2.98
N SER A 46 1.04 -10.58 3.20
CA SER A 46 1.68 -10.11 4.43
C SER A 46 1.49 -8.61 4.70
N LEU A 47 1.27 -7.82 3.65
CA LEU A 47 1.07 -6.37 3.73
C LEU A 47 -0.41 -5.97 3.74
N MET A 48 -1.28 -6.72 3.04
CA MET A 48 -2.64 -6.31 2.74
C MET A 48 -3.72 -6.99 3.58
N GLU A 49 -3.43 -8.15 4.20
CA GLU A 49 -4.41 -8.86 5.02
C GLU A 49 -4.95 -7.99 6.15
N ALA A 50 -6.24 -8.11 6.40
CA ALA A 50 -6.96 -7.25 7.33
C ALA A 50 -6.52 -7.44 8.78
N THR A 51 -6.20 -8.69 9.17
CA THR A 51 -5.84 -9.02 10.55
C THR A 51 -4.34 -9.23 10.73
N PRO A 52 -3.76 -8.85 11.88
CA PRO A 52 -2.36 -9.12 12.18
C PRO A 52 -2.02 -10.61 12.09
N GLU A 53 -2.91 -11.49 12.55
CA GLU A 53 -2.73 -12.94 12.53
C GLU A 53 -2.55 -13.47 11.10
N ASN A 54 -3.38 -13.02 10.17
CA ASN A 54 -3.28 -13.42 8.77
C ASN A 54 -2.00 -12.89 8.11
N ARG A 55 -1.60 -11.64 8.42
CA ARG A 55 -0.32 -11.08 7.96
C ARG A 55 0.87 -11.88 8.49
N VAL A 56 0.86 -12.24 9.77
CA VAL A 56 1.87 -13.10 10.40
C VAL A 56 1.92 -14.45 9.71
N LYS A 57 0.77 -15.10 9.50
CA LYS A 57 0.69 -16.39 8.80
C LYS A 57 1.28 -16.32 7.39
N ALA A 58 0.96 -15.30 6.61
CA ALA A 58 1.51 -15.09 5.28
C ALA A 58 3.03 -14.87 5.32
N SER A 59 3.52 -14.05 6.27
CA SER A 59 4.95 -13.78 6.44
C SER A 59 5.74 -15.02 6.85
N LEU A 60 5.24 -15.82 7.78
CA LEU A 60 5.88 -17.08 8.18
C LEU A 60 5.91 -18.09 7.02
N ARG A 61 4.81 -18.22 6.27
CA ARG A 61 4.75 -19.07 5.08
C ARG A 61 5.76 -18.60 4.01
N TYR A 62 5.89 -17.28 3.83
CA TYR A 62 6.91 -16.69 2.96
C TYR A 62 8.34 -17.10 3.38
N LEU A 63 8.69 -16.93 4.66
CA LEU A 63 10.02 -17.27 5.18
C LEU A 63 10.33 -18.75 5.05
N ASN A 64 9.40 -19.64 5.36
CA ASN A 64 9.55 -21.09 5.22
C ASN A 64 9.79 -21.47 3.76
N MET A 65 8.97 -20.95 2.85
CA MET A 65 9.10 -21.22 1.42
C MET A 65 10.44 -20.72 0.88
N GLN A 66 10.88 -19.55 1.33
CA GLN A 66 12.19 -19.03 0.91
C GLN A 66 13.34 -19.90 1.39
N LYS A 67 13.27 -20.42 2.62
CA LYS A 67 14.26 -21.34 3.17
C LYS A 67 14.32 -22.64 2.37
N GLU A 68 13.17 -23.25 2.13
CA GLU A 68 13.07 -24.49 1.33
C GLU A 68 13.62 -24.31 -0.08
N TYR A 69 13.33 -23.19 -0.73
CA TYR A 69 13.78 -22.94 -2.08
C TYR A 69 15.26 -22.58 -2.17
N ALA A 70 15.83 -21.93 -1.15
CA ALA A 70 17.25 -21.58 -1.11
C ALA A 70 18.16 -22.79 -1.29
N ASP A 71 17.72 -23.97 -0.84
CA ASP A 71 18.48 -25.23 -0.91
C ASP A 71 18.32 -25.95 -2.26
N THR A 72 17.43 -25.46 -3.15
CA THR A 72 17.19 -26.12 -4.44
C THR A 72 18.28 -25.79 -5.48
N LYS A 73 18.47 -26.71 -6.47
CA LYS A 73 19.40 -26.49 -7.58
C LYS A 73 18.98 -25.31 -8.47
N GLU A 74 17.68 -25.07 -8.58
CA GLU A 74 17.08 -23.98 -9.37
C GLU A 74 17.50 -22.62 -8.82
N MET A 75 17.47 -22.43 -7.50
CA MET A 75 17.87 -21.17 -6.85
C MET A 75 19.35 -20.87 -7.05
N LYS A 76 20.21 -21.90 -7.00
CA LYS A 76 21.65 -21.74 -7.25
C LYS A 76 21.94 -21.23 -8.66
N LYS A 77 21.05 -21.53 -9.63
CA LYS A 77 21.18 -21.07 -11.02
C LYS A 77 20.58 -19.67 -11.24
N ARG A 78 19.55 -19.29 -10.47
CA ARG A 78 18.85 -18.00 -10.57
C ARG A 78 18.58 -17.46 -9.16
N PRO A 79 19.59 -16.92 -8.48
CA PRO A 79 19.39 -16.39 -7.15
C PRO A 79 18.42 -15.21 -7.19
N TYR A 80 17.42 -15.25 -6.32
CA TYR A 80 16.58 -14.09 -6.06
C TYR A 80 17.41 -13.09 -5.24
N THR A 81 17.78 -11.97 -5.86
CA THR A 81 18.78 -11.05 -5.30
C THR A 81 18.15 -10.03 -4.35
N SER A 82 16.93 -9.56 -4.62
CA SER A 82 16.29 -8.54 -3.80
C SER A 82 15.89 -9.09 -2.43
N LYS A 83 16.20 -8.32 -1.38
CA LYS A 83 15.84 -8.60 0.01
C LYS A 83 14.57 -7.85 0.47
N ARG A 84 13.94 -7.08 -0.43
CA ARG A 84 12.76 -6.28 -0.12
C ARG A 84 11.63 -7.08 0.52
N HIS A 85 11.31 -8.23 -0.03
CA HIS A 85 10.24 -9.07 0.52
C HIS A 85 10.62 -9.68 1.88
N LEU A 86 11.92 -9.98 2.11
CA LEU A 86 12.41 -10.38 3.42
C LEU A 86 12.28 -9.26 4.45
N LEU A 87 12.65 -8.04 4.07
CA LEU A 87 12.47 -6.85 4.91
C LEU A 87 11.00 -6.67 5.28
N ASN A 88 10.08 -6.76 4.33
CA ASN A 88 8.65 -6.69 4.58
C ASN A 88 8.17 -7.79 5.54
N ALA A 89 8.58 -9.04 5.32
CA ALA A 89 8.18 -10.16 6.17
C ALA A 89 8.69 -9.99 7.61
N TYR A 90 9.96 -9.64 7.80
CA TYR A 90 10.51 -9.42 9.14
C TYR A 90 9.92 -8.19 9.82
N SER A 91 9.68 -7.09 9.09
CA SER A 91 8.98 -5.91 9.62
C SER A 91 7.57 -6.27 10.09
N THR A 92 6.80 -7.01 9.28
CA THR A 92 5.44 -7.46 9.66
C THR A 92 5.47 -8.32 10.92
N LEU A 93 6.39 -9.29 11.02
CA LEU A 93 6.51 -10.15 12.18
C LEU A 93 6.97 -9.39 13.44
N ALA A 94 7.92 -8.46 13.29
CA ALA A 94 8.40 -7.63 14.38
C ALA A 94 7.30 -6.74 14.98
N THR A 95 6.42 -6.21 14.13
CA THR A 95 5.38 -5.24 14.53
C THR A 95 4.07 -5.88 14.99
N ALA A 96 3.97 -7.21 14.97
CA ALA A 96 2.79 -7.97 15.37
C ALA A 96 3.04 -8.82 16.63
N ALA A 97 3.60 -8.22 17.70
CA ALA A 97 4.04 -8.94 18.90
C ALA A 97 2.95 -9.77 19.59
N GLU A 98 1.68 -9.33 19.55
CA GLU A 98 0.56 -10.09 20.12
C GLU A 98 0.25 -11.36 19.32
N ALA A 99 0.37 -11.30 17.98
CA ALA A 99 0.06 -12.42 17.10
C ALA A 99 1.24 -13.40 16.94
N VAL A 100 2.49 -12.91 17.00
CA VAL A 100 3.70 -13.73 16.82
C VAL A 100 4.26 -14.29 18.13
N GLY A 101 3.86 -13.68 19.24
CA GLY A 101 4.40 -13.94 20.58
C GLY A 101 5.47 -12.91 20.97
N LYS A 102 5.34 -12.39 22.20
CA LYS A 102 6.20 -11.31 22.72
C LYS A 102 7.70 -11.69 22.75
N ASP A 103 8.00 -12.97 22.94
CA ASP A 103 9.38 -13.46 22.97
C ASP A 103 10.01 -13.57 21.58
N MET A 104 9.19 -13.73 20.55
CA MET A 104 9.66 -13.88 19.15
C MET A 104 9.78 -12.54 18.42
N ALA A 105 8.96 -11.56 18.75
CA ALA A 105 8.98 -10.25 18.09
C ALA A 105 10.36 -9.56 18.13
N PRO A 106 11.13 -9.58 19.26
CA PRO A 106 12.49 -9.03 19.30
C PRO A 106 13.46 -9.72 18.33
N HIS A 107 13.34 -11.03 18.12
CA HIS A 107 14.18 -11.76 17.15
C HIS A 107 13.93 -11.27 15.74
N TYR A 108 12.67 -11.15 15.33
CA TYR A 108 12.31 -10.64 14.00
C TYR A 108 12.72 -9.18 13.81
N PHE A 109 12.59 -8.37 14.87
CA PHE A 109 13.04 -6.98 14.84
C PHE A 109 14.56 -6.88 14.62
N ASN A 110 15.36 -7.66 15.33
CA ASN A 110 16.80 -7.68 15.15
C ASN A 110 17.18 -8.15 13.73
N TYR A 111 16.55 -9.20 13.21
CA TYR A 111 16.74 -9.63 11.82
C TYR A 111 16.38 -8.54 10.82
N PHE A 112 15.29 -7.82 11.03
CA PHE A 112 14.93 -6.67 10.19
C PHE A 112 16.02 -5.60 10.22
N ILE A 113 16.48 -5.19 11.40
CA ILE A 113 17.50 -4.14 11.55
C ILE A 113 18.81 -4.53 10.85
N ASP A 114 19.27 -5.77 11.06
CA ASP A 114 20.50 -6.27 10.46
C ASP A 114 20.37 -6.33 8.92
N LEU A 115 19.25 -6.82 8.43
CA LEU A 115 18.98 -6.91 7.00
C LEU A 115 18.87 -5.53 6.34
N ASN A 116 18.17 -4.58 6.98
CA ASN A 116 18.01 -3.21 6.50
C ASN A 116 19.36 -2.46 6.43
N ARG A 117 20.25 -2.69 7.40
CA ARG A 117 21.62 -2.14 7.38
C ARG A 117 22.50 -2.76 6.29
N LYS A 118 22.32 -4.05 6.04
CA LYS A 118 23.12 -4.79 5.08
C LYS A 118 22.72 -4.55 3.63
N TYR A 119 21.43 -4.29 3.39
CA TYR A 119 20.83 -4.12 2.06
C TYR A 119 19.96 -2.86 2.01
N PRO A 120 20.56 -1.67 2.18
CA PRO A 120 19.80 -0.41 2.21
C PRO A 120 19.08 -0.09 0.90
N GLU A 121 19.60 -0.59 -0.24
CA GLU A 121 19.02 -0.44 -1.57
C GLU A 121 17.72 -1.22 -1.79
N ASP A 122 17.47 -2.22 -0.96
CA ASP A 122 16.27 -3.07 -1.03
C ASP A 122 15.12 -2.54 -0.14
N ALA A 123 15.30 -1.41 0.53
CA ALA A 123 14.26 -0.77 1.32
C ALA A 123 13.03 -0.40 0.47
N ALA A 124 11.84 -0.39 1.07
CA ALA A 124 10.60 -0.08 0.37
C ALA A 124 10.52 1.38 -0.05
N PHE A 125 10.95 2.29 0.81
CA PHE A 125 10.94 3.73 0.59
C PHE A 125 12.36 4.29 0.71
N SER A 126 12.98 4.18 1.91
CA SER A 126 14.40 4.36 2.15
C SER A 126 14.80 3.50 3.35
N ALA A 127 16.08 3.13 3.44
CA ALA A 127 16.57 2.34 4.57
C ALA A 127 16.38 3.05 5.91
N GLU A 128 16.48 4.37 5.92
CA GLU A 128 16.31 5.18 7.11
C GLU A 128 14.84 5.26 7.54
N TYR A 129 13.94 5.57 6.60
CA TYR A 129 12.51 5.60 6.87
C TYR A 129 11.96 4.24 7.30
N ASP A 130 12.29 3.18 6.56
CA ASP A 130 11.82 1.83 6.86
C ASP A 130 12.27 1.41 8.27
N ARG A 131 13.50 1.80 8.68
CA ARG A 131 14.01 1.55 10.03
C ARG A 131 13.23 2.34 11.09
N TYR A 132 13.00 3.64 10.90
CA TYR A 132 12.25 4.45 11.86
C TYR A 132 10.81 3.98 11.99
N PHE A 133 10.15 3.75 10.86
CA PHE A 133 8.75 3.33 10.83
C PHE A 133 8.55 1.91 11.43
N THR A 134 9.42 0.97 11.11
CA THR A 134 9.36 -0.37 11.71
C THR A 134 9.68 -0.32 13.20
N SER A 135 10.66 0.49 13.63
CA SER A 135 10.98 0.66 15.05
C SER A 135 9.82 1.26 15.84
N LEU A 136 9.19 2.31 15.31
CA LEU A 136 7.99 2.90 15.89
C LEU A 136 6.90 1.84 16.14
N ASN A 137 6.54 1.08 15.10
CA ASN A 137 5.47 0.09 15.22
C ASN A 137 5.86 -1.10 16.10
N TYR A 138 7.13 -1.52 16.07
CA TYR A 138 7.65 -2.55 16.97
C TYR A 138 7.52 -2.13 18.44
N TYR A 139 8.00 -0.94 18.82
CA TYR A 139 7.93 -0.47 20.19
C TYR A 139 6.48 -0.22 20.65
N LYS A 140 5.59 0.23 19.76
CA LYS A 140 4.14 0.25 20.04
C LYS A 140 3.61 -1.15 20.35
N SER A 141 3.97 -2.14 19.55
CA SER A 141 3.45 -3.51 19.68
C SER A 141 3.88 -4.20 20.99
N ILE A 142 5.06 -3.86 21.49
CA ILE A 142 5.55 -4.34 22.80
C ILE A 142 5.23 -3.40 23.97
N ARG A 143 4.49 -2.31 23.71
CA ARG A 143 4.07 -1.29 24.69
C ARG A 143 5.21 -0.48 25.32
N ASP A 144 6.36 -0.38 24.66
CA ASP A 144 7.41 0.58 25.01
C ASP A 144 7.08 1.96 24.41
N PHE A 145 6.06 2.62 24.98
CA PHE A 145 5.51 3.87 24.42
C PHE A 145 6.51 5.03 24.46
N GLN A 146 7.52 4.99 25.36
CA GLN A 146 8.55 6.02 25.36
C GLN A 146 9.38 5.94 24.06
N LYS A 147 9.91 4.76 23.74
CA LYS A 147 10.67 4.60 22.49
C LYS A 147 9.79 4.79 21.26
N ALA A 148 8.53 4.36 21.31
CA ALA A 148 7.60 4.61 20.21
C ALA A 148 7.41 6.12 19.98
N ALA A 149 7.28 6.94 21.02
CA ALA A 149 7.20 8.41 20.88
C ALA A 149 8.48 9.00 20.32
N ASP A 150 9.66 8.54 20.70
CA ASP A 150 10.95 9.00 20.20
C ASP A 150 11.11 8.67 18.70
N TYR A 151 10.64 7.49 18.26
CA TYR A 151 10.63 7.13 16.83
C TYR A 151 9.55 7.85 16.03
N ASN A 152 8.42 8.24 16.64
CA ASN A 152 7.47 9.16 16.00
C ASN A 152 8.17 10.48 15.62
N ASP A 153 8.96 11.04 16.53
CA ASP A 153 9.73 12.25 16.26
C ASP A 153 10.72 12.05 15.11
N SER A 154 11.38 10.90 15.05
CA SER A 154 12.29 10.56 13.96
C SER A 154 11.57 10.46 12.61
N VAL A 155 10.39 9.86 12.56
CA VAL A 155 9.56 9.76 11.34
C VAL A 155 9.06 11.14 10.91
N ILE A 156 8.56 11.96 11.84
CA ILE A 156 8.11 13.34 11.56
C ILE A 156 9.27 14.18 11.04
N TYR A 157 10.43 14.09 11.68
CA TYR A 157 11.64 14.79 11.25
C TYR A 157 12.02 14.40 9.83
N TYR A 158 12.01 13.08 9.53
CA TYR A 158 12.30 12.57 8.19
C TYR A 158 11.35 13.12 7.13
N PHE A 159 10.04 13.16 7.41
CA PHE A 159 9.06 13.72 6.48
C PHE A 159 9.20 15.23 6.25
N ARG A 160 9.70 15.98 7.24
CA ARG A 160 9.86 17.42 7.13
C ARG A 160 11.13 17.86 6.41
N HIS A 161 12.19 17.06 6.50
CA HIS A 161 13.52 17.42 6.03
C HIS A 161 14.01 16.60 4.84
N GLY A 162 13.28 15.56 4.46
CA GLY A 162 13.55 14.76 3.27
C GLY A 162 13.22 15.53 1.99
N ASP A 163 13.98 15.25 0.92
CA ASP A 163 13.71 15.80 -0.41
C ASP A 163 12.62 14.98 -1.10
N PHE A 164 11.36 15.38 -0.91
CA PHE A 164 10.20 14.71 -1.47
C PHE A 164 9.53 15.58 -2.52
N GLN A 165 9.20 14.97 -3.67
CA GLN A 165 8.47 15.64 -4.76
C GLN A 165 6.95 15.71 -4.53
N PHE A 166 6.45 15.21 -3.40
CA PHE A 166 5.03 15.12 -3.07
C PHE A 166 4.76 15.54 -1.63
N ASP A 167 3.53 15.97 -1.38
CA ASP A 167 3.11 16.43 -0.06
C ASP A 167 2.91 15.25 0.90
N LEU A 168 3.60 15.29 2.02
CA LEU A 168 3.54 14.28 3.09
C LEU A 168 2.73 14.75 4.30
N THR A 169 1.95 15.82 4.18
CA THR A 169 1.16 16.36 5.31
C THR A 169 0.24 15.31 5.94
N GLU A 170 -0.42 14.47 5.13
CA GLU A 170 -1.27 13.40 5.66
C GLU A 170 -0.48 12.36 6.46
N ASN A 171 0.73 12.02 6.02
CA ASN A 171 1.61 11.09 6.72
C ASN A 171 2.09 11.68 8.06
N ILE A 172 2.41 12.98 8.09
CA ILE A 172 2.76 13.68 9.33
C ILE A 172 1.57 13.71 10.29
N VAL A 173 0.36 13.99 9.80
CA VAL A 173 -0.88 13.96 10.61
C VAL A 173 -1.09 12.59 11.24
N LEU A 174 -0.94 11.50 10.48
CA LEU A 174 -1.09 10.15 11.01
C LEU A 174 -0.03 9.83 12.06
N THR A 175 1.22 10.23 11.83
CA THR A 175 2.33 10.02 12.76
C THR A 175 2.16 10.85 14.05
N LEU A 176 1.68 12.09 13.95
CA LEU A 176 1.35 12.93 15.12
C LEU A 176 0.24 12.31 15.97
N LYS A 177 -0.79 11.74 15.33
CA LYS A 177 -1.84 11.01 16.04
C LYS A 177 -1.25 9.84 16.85
N ASP A 178 -0.41 9.03 16.21
CA ASP A 178 0.29 7.93 16.89
C ASP A 178 1.17 8.42 18.07
N LYS A 179 1.83 9.58 17.91
CA LYS A 179 2.60 10.20 18.97
C LYS A 179 1.73 10.63 20.16
N ILE A 180 0.57 11.24 19.90
CA ILE A 180 -0.40 11.64 20.91
C ILE A 180 -0.84 10.42 21.71
N ASP A 181 -1.22 9.33 21.04
CA ASP A 181 -1.66 8.08 21.68
C ASP A 181 -0.54 7.47 22.55
N CYS A 182 0.71 7.52 22.13
CA CYS A 182 1.87 7.09 22.93
C CYS A 182 2.08 7.97 24.17
N LEU A 183 2.02 9.30 24.01
CA LEU A 183 2.23 10.25 25.11
C LEU A 183 1.09 10.19 26.14
N ASP A 184 -0.14 9.97 25.69
CA ASP A 184 -1.29 9.74 26.57
C ASP A 184 -1.11 8.45 27.39
N SER A 185 -0.66 7.36 26.75
CA SER A 185 -0.34 6.10 27.42
C SER A 185 0.78 6.24 28.47
N LEU A 186 1.65 7.24 28.32
CA LEU A 186 2.71 7.60 29.26
C LEU A 186 2.26 8.61 30.34
N HIS A 187 0.98 9.05 30.31
CA HIS A 187 0.44 10.13 31.13
C HIS A 187 1.18 11.48 30.98
N ARG A 188 1.85 11.70 29.83
CA ARG A 188 2.55 12.93 29.48
C ARG A 188 1.58 13.92 28.81
N TYR A 189 0.51 14.29 29.51
CA TYR A 189 -0.61 15.05 28.95
C TYR A 189 -0.22 16.43 28.39
N LYS A 190 0.77 17.10 28.99
CA LYS A 190 1.26 18.38 28.48
C LYS A 190 1.88 18.21 27.09
N ASP A 191 2.72 17.19 26.91
CA ASP A 191 3.40 16.92 25.63
C ASP A 191 2.40 16.41 24.60
N ALA A 192 1.44 15.59 25.01
CA ALA A 192 0.32 15.15 24.17
C ALA A 192 -0.51 16.33 23.66
N TYR A 193 -0.79 17.33 24.52
CA TYR A 193 -1.52 18.53 24.14
C TYR A 193 -0.74 19.40 23.14
N GLU A 194 0.58 19.57 23.32
CA GLU A 194 1.40 20.29 22.35
C GLU A 194 1.40 19.58 20.99
N ALA A 195 1.55 18.25 20.96
CA ALA A 195 1.44 17.47 19.73
C ALA A 195 0.04 17.56 19.11
N TYR A 196 -1.02 17.60 19.93
CA TYR A 196 -2.40 17.76 19.47
C TYR A 196 -2.66 19.11 18.80
N LYS A 197 -2.10 20.20 19.31
CA LYS A 197 -2.22 21.53 18.66
C LYS A 197 -1.66 21.49 17.25
N GLU A 198 -0.49 20.92 17.10
CA GLU A 198 0.13 20.77 15.79
C GLU A 198 -0.67 19.85 14.87
N TYR A 199 -1.11 18.70 15.37
CA TYR A 199 -1.99 17.76 14.67
C TYR A 199 -3.26 18.45 14.14
N SER A 200 -3.92 19.26 14.98
CA SER A 200 -5.15 19.96 14.60
C SER A 200 -4.95 20.92 13.44
N VAL A 201 -3.89 21.73 13.46
CA VAL A 201 -3.57 22.68 12.38
C VAL A 201 -3.26 21.95 11.07
N LEU A 202 -2.45 20.90 11.12
CA LEU A 202 -2.10 20.13 9.92
C LEU A 202 -3.27 19.32 9.38
N LEU A 203 -4.12 18.79 10.26
CA LEU A 203 -5.34 18.07 9.87
C LEU A 203 -6.31 18.98 9.09
N ASP A 204 -6.51 20.21 9.56
CA ASP A 204 -7.38 21.18 8.87
C ASP A 204 -6.79 21.54 7.50
N SER A 205 -5.48 21.75 7.40
CA SER A 205 -4.79 21.97 6.12
C SER A 205 -4.93 20.77 5.17
N ALA A 206 -4.75 19.55 5.66
CA ALA A 206 -4.88 18.33 4.87
C ALA A 206 -6.31 18.14 4.37
N ARG A 207 -7.32 18.42 5.22
CA ARG A 207 -8.74 18.36 4.84
C ARG A 207 -9.09 19.36 3.76
N THR A 208 -8.63 20.59 3.87
CA THR A 208 -8.88 21.65 2.87
C THR A 208 -8.32 21.23 1.52
N ARG A 209 -7.07 20.79 1.44
CA ARG A 209 -6.46 20.31 0.19
C ARG A 209 -7.16 19.08 -0.39
N SER A 210 -7.60 18.14 0.46
CA SER A 210 -8.36 16.98 0.00
C SER A 210 -9.69 17.38 -0.61
N MET A 211 -10.36 18.42 -0.08
CA MET A 211 -11.60 18.97 -0.64
C MET A 211 -11.34 19.68 -1.96
N GLU A 212 -10.30 20.52 -2.05
CA GLU A 212 -9.91 21.20 -3.28
C GLU A 212 -9.63 20.19 -4.41
N LYS A 213 -8.86 19.14 -4.13
CA LYS A 213 -8.59 18.08 -5.10
C LYS A 213 -9.86 17.36 -5.56
N LYS A 214 -10.80 17.10 -4.65
CA LYS A 214 -12.10 16.48 -5.03
C LYS A 214 -12.93 17.38 -5.94
N VAL A 215 -12.92 18.68 -5.70
CA VAL A 215 -13.61 19.64 -6.59
C VAL A 215 -12.98 19.60 -7.97
N GLU A 216 -11.65 19.65 -8.07
CA GLU A 216 -10.92 19.53 -9.32
C GLU A 216 -11.21 18.22 -10.06
N ASP A 217 -11.19 17.08 -9.36
CA ASP A 217 -11.53 15.77 -9.93
C ASP A 217 -12.98 15.73 -10.46
N LEU A 218 -13.93 16.37 -9.77
CA LEU A 218 -15.32 16.48 -10.21
C LEU A 218 -15.48 17.37 -11.45
N GLU A 219 -14.73 18.47 -11.52
CA GLU A 219 -14.72 19.36 -12.70
C GLU A 219 -14.15 18.65 -13.93
N ILE A 220 -13.03 17.92 -13.77
CA ILE A 220 -12.44 17.09 -14.82
C ILE A 220 -13.43 16.03 -15.29
N LYS A 221 -14.09 15.33 -14.35
CA LYS A 221 -15.09 14.32 -14.69
C LYS A 221 -16.26 14.91 -15.47
N LYS A 222 -16.78 16.04 -15.04
CA LYS A 222 -17.87 16.75 -15.73
C LYS A 222 -17.46 17.10 -17.17
N HIS A 223 -16.25 17.63 -17.36
CA HIS A 223 -15.73 17.98 -18.68
C HIS A 223 -15.58 16.75 -19.58
N VAL A 224 -15.08 15.62 -19.04
CA VAL A 224 -14.99 14.34 -19.76
C VAL A 224 -16.38 13.84 -20.17
N ASP A 225 -17.38 13.92 -19.28
CA ASP A 225 -18.75 13.50 -19.57
C ASP A 225 -19.37 14.38 -20.69
N GLU A 226 -19.12 15.69 -20.69
CA GLU A 226 -19.55 16.62 -21.77
C GLU A 226 -18.92 16.24 -23.12
N LEU A 227 -17.61 15.96 -23.16
CA LEU A 227 -16.91 15.51 -24.39
C LEU A 227 -17.44 14.16 -24.91
N VAL A 228 -17.79 13.24 -24.01
CA VAL A 228 -18.38 11.95 -24.39
C VAL A 228 -19.78 12.15 -25.03
N VAL A 229 -20.57 13.07 -24.49
CA VAL A 229 -21.89 13.41 -25.07
C VAL A 229 -21.72 14.04 -26.46
N GLU A 230 -20.82 15.02 -26.60
CA GLU A 230 -20.53 15.67 -27.87
C GLU A 230 -20.04 14.67 -28.92
N LYS A 231 -19.10 13.77 -28.56
CA LYS A 231 -18.62 12.71 -29.44
C LYS A 231 -19.77 11.81 -29.94
N LYS A 232 -20.66 11.39 -29.01
CA LYS A 232 -21.82 10.56 -29.41
C LYS A 232 -22.76 11.30 -30.37
N ALA A 233 -23.01 12.60 -30.14
CA ALA A 233 -23.81 13.41 -31.04
C ALA A 233 -23.19 13.47 -32.46
N LEU A 234 -21.88 13.69 -32.55
CA LEU A 234 -21.14 13.69 -33.82
C LEU A 234 -21.18 12.32 -34.52
N GLU A 235 -21.05 11.22 -33.76
CA GLU A 235 -21.16 9.86 -34.32
C GLU A 235 -22.54 9.60 -34.92
N ILE A 236 -23.62 10.06 -34.25
CA ILE A 236 -24.99 9.93 -34.75
C ILE A 236 -25.18 10.75 -36.04
N ASP A 237 -24.69 11.99 -36.08
CA ASP A 237 -24.78 12.84 -37.25
C ASP A 237 -24.01 12.26 -38.45
N LEU A 238 -22.85 11.69 -38.20
CA LEU A 238 -22.02 11.03 -39.21
C LEU A 238 -22.70 9.77 -39.75
N GLN A 239 -23.35 8.99 -38.88
CA GLN A 239 -24.13 7.82 -39.29
C GLN A 239 -25.34 8.21 -40.13
N LYS A 240 -26.04 9.28 -39.77
CA LYS A 240 -27.17 9.83 -40.48
C LYS A 240 -26.74 10.32 -41.88
N SER A 241 -25.65 11.05 -41.99
CA SER A 241 -25.08 11.52 -43.25
C SER A 241 -24.68 10.36 -44.16
N ARG A 242 -24.03 9.31 -43.61
CA ARG A 242 -23.70 8.09 -44.37
C ARG A 242 -24.95 7.38 -44.88
N SER A 243 -25.98 7.25 -44.08
CA SER A 243 -27.25 6.63 -44.50
C SER A 243 -27.91 7.39 -45.61
N GLN A 244 -27.91 8.73 -45.58
CA GLN A 244 -28.43 9.59 -46.64
C GLN A 244 -27.63 9.42 -47.95
N LEU A 245 -26.29 9.32 -47.86
CA LEU A 245 -25.42 9.07 -49.02
C LEU A 245 -25.71 7.72 -49.67
N TYR A 246 -25.88 6.65 -48.88
CA TYR A 246 -26.23 5.32 -49.40
C TYR A 246 -27.59 5.31 -50.09
N LEU A 247 -28.58 6.02 -49.51
CA LEU A 247 -29.92 6.15 -50.09
C LEU A 247 -29.85 6.89 -51.43
N PHE A 248 -29.06 7.95 -51.51
CA PHE A 248 -28.85 8.72 -52.75
C PHE A 248 -28.16 7.90 -53.82
N LEU A 249 -27.13 7.12 -53.46
CA LEU A 249 -26.45 6.20 -54.38
C LEU A 249 -27.39 5.10 -54.91
N ALA A 250 -28.24 4.54 -54.03
CA ALA A 250 -29.22 3.53 -54.43
C ALA A 250 -30.25 4.08 -55.42
N LEU A 251 -30.74 5.32 -55.19
CA LEU A 251 -31.65 6.00 -56.14
C LEU A 251 -30.99 6.31 -57.51
N LEU A 252 -29.71 6.68 -57.50
CA LEU A 252 -28.94 6.89 -58.74
C LEU A 252 -28.80 5.60 -59.55
N ILE A 253 -28.48 4.47 -58.90
CA ILE A 253 -28.39 3.17 -59.56
C ILE A 253 -29.74 2.77 -60.16
N LEU A 254 -30.85 2.97 -59.43
CA LEU A 254 -32.19 2.68 -59.93
C LEU A 254 -32.62 3.57 -61.12
N SER A 255 -32.05 4.77 -61.30
CA SER A 255 -32.36 5.67 -62.40
C SER A 255 -31.57 5.35 -63.67
N ILE A 256 -30.52 4.51 -63.60
CA ILE A 256 -29.68 4.11 -64.75
C ILE A 256 -30.14 2.76 -65.27
N CYS A 257 -30.87 1.97 -64.59
CA CYS A 257 -31.51 0.74 -65.04
C CYS A 257 -32.87 0.99 -65.62
#